data_74148fe2d798fddfa845f2d10c23af5b
#
_entry.id   74148fe2d798fddfa845f2d10c23af5b
#
_cell.length_a   1.000
_cell.length_b   1.000
_cell.length_c   1.000
_cell.angle_alpha   90.00
_cell.angle_beta   90.00
_cell.angle_gamma   90.00
#
_symmetry.space_group_name_H-M   'P 1'
#
loop_
_entity.id
_entity.type
_entity.pdbx_description
1 polymer ?
#
loop_
_entity_poly.entity_id
_entity_poly.type
_entity_poly.pdbx_seq_one_letter_code
_entity_poly.pdbx_strand_id
1 'polypeptide(L)'
;MELQVMILDDEYIILDGLCSFPWSDYGYRISATARNGLEGLEKLEQAKPDLILTDVKMPGMDGLDFAEKAHEIYPNAVIVILTGYDSFAYAQKAISIGVEEYLLKPCLLYTSD
;
A
#
# COMPACT_ATOMS: atom_id res chain seq x y z
N MET A 1 -11.54 18.07 4.17
CA MET A 1 -10.12 17.82 3.88
C MET A 1 -9.95 16.37 3.43
N GLU A 2 -9.30 16.19 2.30
CA GLU A 2 -9.09 14.85 1.77
C GLU A 2 -7.78 14.26 2.26
N LEU A 3 -7.82 12.99 2.62
CA LEU A 3 -6.62 12.24 2.91
C LEU A 3 -6.08 11.65 1.62
N GLN A 4 -4.78 11.48 1.54
CA GLN A 4 -4.12 11.01 0.33
C GLN A 4 -3.79 9.54 0.45
N VAL A 5 -4.14 8.75 -0.56
CA VAL A 5 -3.83 7.33 -0.59
C VAL A 5 -2.91 7.01 -1.76
N MET A 6 -1.89 6.21 -1.48
CA MET A 6 -0.95 5.73 -2.48
C MET A 6 -1.09 4.23 -2.58
N ILE A 7 -1.15 3.70 -3.80
CA ILE A 7 -1.41 2.29 -4.03
C ILE A 7 -0.29 1.69 -4.88
N LEU A 8 0.27 0.58 -4.40
CA LEU A 8 1.33 -0.12 -5.11
C LEU A 8 0.94 -1.58 -5.35
N ASP A 9 0.97 -2.00 -6.59
CA ASP A 9 0.73 -3.40 -6.95
C ASP A 9 1.27 -3.62 -8.37
N ASP A 10 1.96 -4.74 -8.59
CA ASP A 10 2.51 -5.04 -9.90
C ASP A 10 1.48 -5.71 -10.81
N GLU A 11 0.38 -6.17 -10.26
CA GLU A 11 -0.69 -6.77 -11.04
C GLU A 11 -1.68 -5.71 -11.48
N TYR A 12 -1.75 -5.52 -12.80
CA TYR A 12 -2.56 -4.46 -13.36
C TYR A 12 -4.03 -4.56 -12.98
N ILE A 13 -4.55 -5.79 -12.99
CA ILE A 13 -5.97 -6.00 -12.67
C ILE A 13 -6.28 -5.61 -11.24
N ILE A 14 -5.38 -5.97 -10.31
CA ILE A 14 -5.57 -5.63 -8.91
C ILE A 14 -5.46 -4.11 -8.72
N LEU A 15 -4.46 -3.51 -9.35
CA LEU A 15 -4.26 -2.07 -9.23
C LEU A 15 -5.48 -1.31 -9.77
N ASP A 16 -5.99 -1.72 -10.94
CA ASP A 16 -7.19 -1.11 -11.50
C ASP A 16 -8.39 -1.28 -10.58
N GLY A 17 -8.55 -2.47 -10.00
CA GLY A 17 -9.64 -2.71 -9.08
C GLY A 17 -9.58 -1.82 -7.86
N LEU A 18 -8.39 -1.67 -7.29
CA LEU A 18 -8.21 -0.82 -6.13
C LEU A 18 -8.45 0.65 -6.48
N CYS A 19 -8.01 1.09 -7.64
CA CYS A 19 -8.23 2.46 -8.08
C CYS A 19 -9.69 2.75 -8.38
N SER A 20 -10.48 1.73 -8.71
CA SER A 20 -11.90 1.88 -9.00
C SER A 20 -12.77 1.97 -7.76
N PHE A 21 -12.20 1.65 -6.61
CA PHE A 21 -12.92 1.78 -5.35
C PHE A 21 -13.29 3.25 -5.14
N PRO A 22 -14.48 3.54 -4.61
CA PRO A 22 -14.92 4.94 -4.45
C PRO A 22 -14.23 5.62 -3.25
N TRP A 23 -12.96 5.87 -3.39
CA TRP A 23 -12.14 6.46 -2.33
C TRP A 23 -12.69 7.79 -1.83
N SER A 24 -13.23 8.60 -2.75
CA SER A 24 -13.73 9.91 -2.36
C SER A 24 -14.92 9.82 -1.41
N ASP A 25 -15.69 8.74 -1.48
CA ASP A 25 -16.81 8.54 -0.57
C ASP A 25 -16.35 8.35 0.87
N TYR A 26 -15.07 7.99 1.05
CA TYR A 26 -14.49 7.76 2.36
C TYR A 26 -13.49 8.83 2.76
N GLY A 27 -13.46 9.92 2.01
CA GLY A 27 -12.60 11.04 2.35
C GLY A 27 -11.18 10.92 1.84
N TYR A 28 -10.93 10.05 0.86
CA TYR A 28 -9.60 9.83 0.31
C TYR A 28 -9.51 10.26 -1.15
N ARG A 29 -8.29 10.60 -1.54
CA ARG A 29 -7.97 10.85 -2.94
C ARG A 29 -6.71 10.07 -3.28
N ILE A 30 -6.70 9.36 -4.42
CA ILE A 30 -5.51 8.67 -4.87
C ILE A 30 -4.49 9.70 -5.32
N SER A 31 -3.37 9.78 -4.63
CA SER A 31 -2.33 10.76 -4.97
C SER A 31 -1.25 10.18 -5.86
N ALA A 32 -1.07 8.86 -5.85
CA ALA A 32 -0.11 8.20 -6.73
C ALA A 32 -0.36 6.71 -6.76
N THR A 33 0.07 6.08 -7.84
CA THR A 33 0.11 4.63 -7.94
C THR A 33 1.49 4.22 -8.41
N ALA A 34 1.90 3.00 -8.09
CA ALA A 34 3.19 2.47 -8.50
C ALA A 34 3.09 0.98 -8.72
N ARG A 35 3.97 0.44 -9.53
CA ARG A 35 3.96 -0.98 -9.85
C ARG A 35 5.14 -1.73 -9.24
N ASN A 36 5.99 -1.04 -8.52
CA ASN A 36 7.07 -1.65 -7.76
C ASN A 36 7.54 -0.65 -6.71
N GLY A 37 8.41 -1.12 -5.81
CA GLY A 37 8.84 -0.30 -4.69
C GLY A 37 9.70 0.88 -5.09
N LEU A 38 10.55 0.72 -6.12
CA LEU A 38 11.38 1.83 -6.56
C LEU A 38 10.55 2.96 -7.14
N GLU A 39 9.58 2.61 -7.96
CA GLU A 39 8.67 3.60 -8.51
C GLU A 39 7.91 4.29 -7.39
N GLY A 40 7.51 3.51 -6.38
CA GLY A 40 6.83 4.07 -5.21
C GLY A 40 7.68 5.10 -4.48
N LEU A 41 8.95 4.79 -4.27
CA LEU A 41 9.84 5.73 -3.60
C LEU A 41 10.04 7.01 -4.40
N GLU A 42 10.12 6.89 -5.73
CA GLU A 42 10.26 8.05 -6.58
C GLU A 42 9.07 8.99 -6.48
N LYS A 43 7.89 8.43 -6.28
CA LYS A 43 6.65 9.21 -6.22
C LYS A 43 6.27 9.65 -4.81
N LEU A 44 6.91 9.08 -3.81
CA LEU A 44 6.49 9.24 -2.43
C LEU A 44 6.45 10.69 -1.98
N GLU A 45 7.48 11.46 -2.32
CA GLU A 45 7.59 12.83 -1.88
C GLU A 45 6.49 13.70 -2.46
N GLN A 46 6.12 13.48 -3.70
CA GLN A 46 5.04 14.23 -4.34
C GLN A 46 3.67 13.73 -3.89
N ALA A 47 3.56 12.44 -3.62
CA ALA A 47 2.29 11.85 -3.23
C ALA A 47 1.85 12.24 -1.82
N LYS A 48 2.80 12.40 -0.92
CA LYS A 48 2.55 12.76 0.48
C LYS A 48 1.38 11.97 1.06
N PRO A 49 1.49 10.63 1.05
CA PRO A 49 0.35 9.81 1.43
C PRO A 49 0.06 9.82 2.92
N ASP A 50 -1.22 9.79 3.25
CA ASP A 50 -1.68 9.53 4.61
C ASP A 50 -1.91 8.04 4.80
N LEU A 51 -2.20 7.34 3.70
CA LEU A 51 -2.44 5.90 3.70
C LEU A 51 -1.70 5.29 2.52
N ILE A 52 -0.99 4.20 2.76
CA ILE A 52 -0.27 3.48 1.71
C ILE A 52 -0.80 2.05 1.68
N LEU A 53 -1.26 1.62 0.52
CA LEU A 53 -1.63 0.23 0.30
C LEU A 53 -0.59 -0.36 -0.63
N THR A 54 0.06 -1.43 -0.22
CA THR A 54 1.10 -2.04 -1.05
C THR A 54 0.99 -3.56 -1.06
N ASP A 55 1.21 -4.13 -2.24
CA ASP A 55 1.40 -5.56 -2.37
C ASP A 55 2.73 -5.95 -1.73
N VAL A 56 2.84 -7.21 -1.31
CA VAL A 56 4.08 -7.72 -0.74
C VAL A 56 5.09 -7.99 -1.85
N LYS A 57 4.70 -8.78 -2.84
CA LYS A 57 5.62 -9.25 -3.87
C LYS A 57 5.53 -8.37 -5.11
N MET A 58 6.61 -7.67 -5.38
CA MET A 58 6.73 -6.85 -6.58
C MET A 58 8.16 -7.01 -7.10
N PRO A 59 8.36 -6.89 -8.42
CA PRO A 59 9.71 -7.04 -8.98
C PRO A 59 10.63 -5.93 -8.49
N GLY A 60 11.91 -6.26 -8.32
CA GLY A 60 12.88 -5.31 -7.78
C GLY A 60 12.68 -5.13 -6.29
N MET A 61 12.36 -3.94 -5.87
CA MET A 61 12.09 -3.66 -4.47
C MET A 61 10.67 -4.13 -4.13
N ASP A 62 10.54 -5.04 -3.18
CA ASP A 62 9.22 -5.54 -2.81
C ASP A 62 8.49 -4.58 -1.86
N GLY A 63 7.23 -4.94 -1.55
CA GLY A 63 6.38 -4.07 -0.75
C GLY A 63 6.84 -3.88 0.68
N LEU A 64 7.50 -4.89 1.25
CA LEU A 64 8.00 -4.77 2.63
C LEU A 64 9.21 -3.84 2.70
N ASP A 65 10.11 -3.95 1.74
CA ASP A 65 11.25 -3.05 1.68
C ASP A 65 10.79 -1.62 1.44
N PHE A 66 9.82 -1.46 0.54
CA PHE A 66 9.23 -0.14 0.31
C PHE A 66 8.57 0.40 1.58
N ALA A 67 7.80 -0.45 2.26
CA ALA A 67 7.09 -0.02 3.48
C ALA A 67 8.07 0.43 4.56
N GLU A 68 9.18 -0.28 4.70
CA GLU A 68 10.19 0.09 5.69
C GLU A 68 10.76 1.47 5.40
N LYS A 69 11.10 1.72 4.15
CA LYS A 69 11.66 3.02 3.76
C LYS A 69 10.62 4.12 3.84
N ALA A 70 9.39 3.84 3.44
CA ALA A 70 8.31 4.82 3.53
C ALA A 70 8.02 5.19 4.98
N HIS A 71 8.06 4.21 5.86
CA HIS A 71 7.84 4.46 7.29
C HIS A 71 8.92 5.36 7.88
N GLU A 72 10.16 5.22 7.42
CA GLU A 72 11.23 6.09 7.88
C GLU A 72 11.02 7.52 7.43
N ILE A 73 10.52 7.71 6.21
CA ILE A 73 10.33 9.04 5.64
C ILE A 73 9.04 9.69 6.15
N TYR A 74 7.97 8.91 6.24
CA TYR A 74 6.66 9.39 6.65
C TYR A 74 6.11 8.48 7.77
N PRO A 75 6.63 8.64 9.00
CA PRO A 75 6.25 7.73 10.09
C PRO A 75 4.79 7.81 10.49
N ASN A 76 4.09 8.88 10.12
CA ASN A 76 2.67 9.02 10.46
C ASN A 76 1.73 8.42 9.43
N ALA A 77 2.26 8.01 8.27
CA ALA A 77 1.42 7.38 7.26
C ALA A 77 1.04 5.97 7.72
N VAL A 78 -0.22 5.62 7.55
CA VAL A 78 -0.69 4.27 7.85
C VAL A 78 -0.35 3.38 6.66
N ILE A 79 0.27 2.24 6.91
CA ILE A 79 0.67 1.33 5.84
C ILE A 79 -0.11 0.03 6.00
N VAL A 80 -0.81 -0.35 4.95
CA VAL A 80 -1.58 -1.59 4.90
C VAL A 80 -0.95 -2.49 3.84
N ILE A 81 -0.59 -3.70 4.25
CA ILE A 81 0.01 -4.67 3.34
C ILE A 81 -1.08 -5.58 2.81
N LEU A 82 -1.13 -5.72 1.49
CA LEU A 82 -2.06 -6.62 0.84
C LEU A 82 -1.32 -7.92 0.57
N THR A 83 -1.73 -9.00 1.25
CA THR A 83 -1.07 -10.28 1.06
C THR A 83 -1.89 -11.16 0.14
N GLY A 84 -1.22 -12.00 -0.63
CA GLY A 84 -1.87 -13.11 -1.28
C GLY A 84 -2.19 -14.13 -0.20
N TYR A 85 -1.65 -15.31 -0.29
CA TYR A 85 -1.81 -16.33 0.73
C TYR A 85 -0.42 -16.80 1.15
N ASP A 86 -0.34 -17.48 2.28
CA ASP A 86 0.89 -18.08 2.76
C ASP A 86 2.04 -17.09 2.93
N SER A 87 1.71 -15.96 3.49
CA SER A 87 2.72 -14.92 3.69
C SER A 87 3.06 -14.75 5.17
N PHE A 88 3.07 -15.87 5.91
CA PHE A 88 3.29 -15.76 7.36
C PHE A 88 4.62 -15.10 7.69
N ALA A 89 5.68 -15.47 6.99
CA ALA A 89 6.99 -14.87 7.23
C ALA A 89 6.98 -13.39 6.87
N TYR A 90 6.29 -13.03 5.80
CA TYR A 90 6.15 -11.63 5.42
C TYR A 90 5.33 -10.86 6.44
N ALA A 91 4.29 -11.50 6.98
CA ALA A 91 3.46 -10.87 7.99
C ALA A 91 4.28 -10.52 9.24
N GLN A 92 5.14 -11.42 9.67
CA GLN A 92 5.98 -11.17 10.82
C GLN A 92 6.94 -10.00 10.58
N LYS A 93 7.51 -9.95 9.38
CA LYS A 93 8.40 -8.84 9.02
C LYS A 93 7.63 -7.53 8.97
N ALA A 94 6.42 -7.56 8.39
CA ALA A 94 5.59 -6.36 8.30
C ALA A 94 5.28 -5.79 9.68
N ILE A 95 4.93 -6.65 10.61
CA ILE A 95 4.65 -6.21 11.98
C ILE A 95 5.88 -5.55 12.59
N SER A 96 7.05 -6.12 12.34
CA SER A 96 8.28 -5.61 12.93
C SER A 96 8.67 -4.22 12.43
N ILE A 97 8.22 -3.85 11.23
CA ILE A 97 8.54 -2.53 10.68
C ILE A 97 7.43 -1.51 10.88
N GLY A 98 6.40 -1.86 11.66
CA GLY A 98 5.39 -0.89 12.02
C GLY A 98 4.21 -0.80 11.09
N VAL A 99 3.96 -1.83 10.30
CA VAL A 99 2.76 -1.87 9.45
C VAL A 99 1.54 -2.05 10.35
N GLU A 100 0.54 -1.20 10.16
CA GLU A 100 -0.64 -1.19 11.02
C GLU A 100 -1.48 -2.45 10.86
N GLU A 101 -1.67 -2.87 9.61
CA GLU A 101 -2.41 -4.09 9.34
C GLU A 101 -2.13 -4.54 7.92
N TYR A 102 -2.51 -5.77 7.63
CA TYR A 102 -2.45 -6.28 6.27
C TYR A 102 -3.66 -7.17 6.01
N LEU A 103 -4.10 -7.20 4.76
CA LEU A 103 -5.32 -7.89 4.37
C LEU A 103 -5.03 -8.85 3.23
N LEU A 104 -5.81 -9.92 3.15
CA LEU A 104 -5.71 -10.87 2.05
C LEU A 104 -6.39 -10.30 0.81
N LYS A 105 -5.72 -10.40 -0.34
CA LYS A 105 -6.32 -10.00 -1.60
C LYS A 105 -7.31 -11.05 -2.08
N PRO A 106 -8.42 -10.66 -2.70
CA PRO A 106 -8.89 -9.30 -2.99
C PRO A 106 -9.82 -8.74 -1.93
N CYS A 107 -9.72 -9.25 -0.73
CA CYS A 107 -10.68 -8.96 0.34
C CYS A 107 -10.68 -7.51 0.81
N LEU A 108 -9.64 -6.76 0.45
CA LEU A 108 -9.52 -5.38 0.91
C LEU A 108 -10.80 -4.57 0.67
N LEU A 109 -11.37 -4.65 -0.53
CA LEU A 109 -12.54 -3.84 -0.86
C LEU A 109 -13.77 -4.21 -0.06
N TYR A 110 -13.81 -5.42 0.46
CA TYR A 110 -14.94 -5.89 1.25
C TYR A 110 -14.75 -5.61 2.73
N THR A 111 -13.52 -5.62 3.19
CA THR A 111 -13.24 -5.46 4.62
C THR A 111 -13.14 -4.00 5.02
N SER A 112 -13.01 -3.11 4.06
CA SER A 112 -12.92 -1.68 4.36
C SER A 112 -14.27 -1.04 4.64
N ASP A 113 -15.34 -1.80 4.55
CA ASP A 113 -16.67 -1.28 4.87
C ASP A 113 -16.81 -0.99 6.37
#